data_dcf44cca862075eccd67341fd28b1959
#
_entry.id   dcf44cca862075eccd67341fd28b1959
#
_cell.length_a   1.000
_cell.length_b   1.000
_cell.length_c   1.000
_cell.angle_alpha   90.00
_cell.angle_beta   90.00
_cell.angle_gamma   90.00
#
_symmetry.space_group_name_H-M   'P 1'
#
loop_
_entity.id
_entity.type
_entity.pdbx_description
1 polymer ?
#
loop_
_entity_poly.entity_id
_entity_poly.type
_entity_poly.pdbx_seq_one_letter_code
_entity_poly.pdbx_strand_id
1 'polypeptide(L)'
;PLVSATTAISHELGRPLNGLLVRKEAKDHGTGQFVEGLGNFKPGDKVAMLEDVVTTGGSLLKACDRVRAAGLDIVAVCCILDREEGGREKLKEAGYELHSLFTRKELVEMARS
;
A
#
# COMPACT_ATOMS: atom_id res chain seq x y z
N PRO A 1 8.03 -5.29 6.54
CA PRO A 1 8.95 -5.60 5.45
C PRO A 1 9.13 -4.48 4.44
N LEU A 2 8.20 -4.30 3.48
CA LEU A 2 8.36 -3.27 2.44
C LEU A 2 8.33 -1.86 3.04
N VAL A 3 7.40 -1.59 3.93
CA VAL A 3 7.28 -0.28 4.59
C VAL A 3 8.51 0.00 5.45
N SER A 4 8.97 -0.98 6.20
CA SER A 4 10.17 -0.83 7.03
C SER A 4 11.41 -0.56 6.20
N ALA A 5 11.59 -1.28 5.09
CA ALA A 5 12.71 -1.07 4.18
C ALA A 5 12.67 0.33 3.54
N THR A 6 11.49 0.75 3.10
CA THR A 6 11.30 2.08 2.50
C THR A 6 11.60 3.19 3.52
N THR A 7 11.14 3.03 4.75
CA THR A 7 11.40 3.99 5.82
C THR A 7 12.89 4.08 6.14
N ALA A 8 13.58 2.94 6.25
CA ALA A 8 15.01 2.91 6.51
C ALA A 8 15.82 3.57 5.39
N ILE A 9 15.50 3.27 4.13
CA ILE A 9 16.17 3.89 2.98
C ILE A 9 15.91 5.39 2.94
N SER A 10 14.69 5.83 3.27
CA SER A 10 14.38 7.27 3.29
C SER A 10 15.25 8.03 4.27
N HIS A 11 15.57 7.45 5.42
CA HIS A 11 16.48 8.05 6.40
C HIS A 11 17.90 8.16 5.85
N GLU A 12 18.39 7.12 5.17
CA GLU A 12 19.72 7.13 4.53
C GLU A 12 19.81 8.20 3.44
N LEU A 13 18.74 8.43 2.71
CA LEU A 13 18.70 9.44 1.65
C LEU A 13 18.45 10.87 2.16
N GLY A 14 18.33 11.06 3.46
CA GLY A 14 18.10 12.36 4.06
C GLY A 14 16.69 12.90 3.91
N ARG A 15 15.74 12.04 3.55
CA ARG A 15 14.31 12.39 3.41
C ARG A 15 13.48 11.42 4.26
N PRO A 16 13.55 11.56 5.60
CA PRO A 16 12.89 10.59 6.48
C PRO A 16 11.39 10.57 6.29
N LEU A 17 10.85 9.35 6.20
CA LEU A 17 9.43 9.06 6.12
C LEU A 17 9.03 8.22 7.30
N ASN A 18 7.87 8.48 7.84
CA ASN A 18 7.27 7.64 8.87
C ASN A 18 6.43 6.55 8.22
N GLY A 19 6.53 5.33 8.73
CA GLY A 19 5.75 4.22 8.23
C GLY A 19 4.65 3.83 9.20
N LEU A 20 3.58 3.27 8.66
CA LEU A 20 2.55 2.62 9.45
C LEU A 20 2.17 1.29 8.81
N LEU A 21 1.60 0.41 9.61
CA LEU A 21 1.20 -0.91 9.14
C LEU A 21 -0.32 -1.02 9.17
N VAL A 22 -0.87 -1.61 8.10
CA VAL A 22 -2.29 -1.92 8.02
C VAL A 22 -2.44 -3.43 8.23
N ARG A 23 -3.22 -3.81 9.24
CA ARG A 23 -3.45 -5.21 9.57
C ARG A 23 -4.65 -5.76 8.82
N LYS A 24 -4.59 -7.04 8.48
CA LYS A 24 -5.74 -7.76 7.91
C LYS A 24 -6.83 -7.95 8.94
N GLU A 25 -6.43 -8.15 10.21
CA GLU A 25 -7.34 -8.31 11.34
C GLU A 25 -7.06 -7.23 12.37
N ALA A 26 -8.07 -6.89 13.17
CA ALA A 26 -7.91 -5.93 14.25
C ALA A 26 -6.89 -6.42 15.27
N LYS A 27 -6.04 -5.50 15.76
CA LYS A 27 -4.98 -5.82 16.72
C LYS A 27 -5.55 -6.38 18.02
N ASP A 28 -6.61 -5.79 18.51
CA ASP A 28 -7.28 -6.22 19.75
C ASP A 28 -8.73 -6.56 19.43
N HIS A 29 -9.21 -7.68 19.94
CA HIS A 29 -10.60 -8.08 19.77
C HIS A 29 -11.52 -7.00 20.35
N GLY A 30 -12.38 -6.44 19.49
CA GLY A 30 -13.36 -5.45 19.88
C GLY A 30 -12.93 -3.98 19.78
N THR A 31 -11.67 -3.67 19.51
CA THR A 31 -11.21 -2.27 19.36
C THR A 31 -11.30 -1.76 17.93
N GLY A 32 -11.35 -2.65 16.94
CA GLY A 32 -11.40 -2.27 15.53
C GLY A 32 -10.15 -1.60 15.01
N GLN A 33 -9.02 -1.73 15.69
CA GLN A 33 -7.77 -1.13 15.26
C GLN A 33 -7.06 -1.97 14.21
N PHE A 34 -7.03 -1.46 12.98
CA PHE A 34 -6.37 -2.10 11.84
C PHE A 34 -5.08 -1.41 11.42
N VAL A 35 -4.81 -0.21 11.93
CA VAL A 35 -3.65 0.58 11.51
C VAL A 35 -2.74 0.81 12.71
N GLU A 36 -1.46 0.49 12.56
CA GLU A 36 -0.44 0.69 13.58
C GLU A 36 0.48 1.84 13.19
N GLY A 37 0.97 2.58 14.17
CA GLY A 37 1.90 3.67 13.95
C GLY A 37 1.24 5.04 13.80
N LEU A 38 -0.06 5.14 14.09
CA LEU A 38 -0.82 6.39 13.95
C LEU A 38 -0.32 7.53 14.84
N GLY A 39 0.41 7.24 15.91
CA GLY A 39 0.93 8.24 16.82
C GLY A 39 1.84 9.28 16.17
N ASN A 40 2.41 8.96 15.01
CA ASN A 40 3.28 9.83 14.24
C ASN A 40 2.54 10.61 13.15
N PHE A 41 1.23 10.48 13.08
CA PHE A 41 0.41 11.07 12.02
C PHE A 41 -0.70 11.93 12.59
N LYS A 42 -1.10 12.91 11.80
CA LYS A 42 -2.23 13.81 12.12
C LYS A 42 -3.36 13.55 11.12
N PRO A 43 -4.62 13.83 11.50
CA PRO A 43 -5.72 13.73 10.55
C PRO A 43 -5.44 14.54 9.28
N GLY A 44 -5.66 13.94 8.13
CA GLY A 44 -5.43 14.57 6.83
C GLY A 44 -4.01 14.44 6.30
N ASP A 45 -3.09 13.85 7.04
CA ASP A 45 -1.73 13.61 6.54
C ASP A 45 -1.78 12.74 5.28
N LYS A 46 -0.90 13.05 4.35
CA LYS A 46 -0.84 12.33 3.07
C LYS A 46 0.03 11.10 3.19
N VAL A 47 -0.46 9.99 2.66
CA VAL A 47 0.25 8.71 2.69
C VAL A 47 0.24 8.05 1.32
N ALA A 48 1.26 7.24 1.06
CA ALA A 48 1.31 6.34 -0.08
C ALA A 48 1.12 4.92 0.42
N MET A 49 0.30 4.15 -0.30
CA MET A 49 0.11 2.73 -0.01
C MET A 49 1.19 1.92 -0.73
N LEU A 50 1.80 0.99 -0.02
CA LEU A 50 2.84 0.11 -0.57
C LEU A 50 2.44 -1.35 -0.38
N GLU A 51 2.53 -2.12 -1.46
CA GLU A 51 2.25 -3.55 -1.47
C GLU A 51 3.28 -4.29 -2.31
N ASP A 52 3.63 -5.53 -1.96
CA ASP A 52 4.57 -6.32 -2.79
C ASP A 52 3.88 -6.79 -4.04
N VAL A 53 2.73 -7.45 -3.92
CA VAL A 53 2.04 -8.08 -5.05
C VAL A 53 0.56 -7.72 -5.01
N VAL A 54 0.03 -7.31 -6.16
CA VAL A 54 -1.41 -7.10 -6.34
C VAL A 54 -1.95 -8.17 -7.29
N THR A 55 -2.96 -8.89 -6.85
CA THR A 55 -3.69 -9.87 -7.66
C THR A 55 -5.04 -9.31 -8.08
N THR A 56 -6.09 -9.61 -7.35
CA THR A 56 -7.44 -9.11 -7.62
C THR A 56 -7.70 -7.71 -7.06
N GLY A 57 -6.83 -7.23 -6.17
CA GLY A 57 -6.92 -5.90 -5.59
C GLY A 57 -7.82 -5.78 -4.36
N GLY A 58 -8.51 -6.85 -3.97
CA GLY A 58 -9.44 -6.80 -2.84
C GLY A 58 -8.75 -6.49 -1.51
N SER A 59 -7.61 -7.11 -1.28
CA SER A 59 -6.82 -6.91 -0.07
C SER A 59 -6.30 -5.47 0.07
N LEU A 60 -5.76 -4.95 -1.03
CA LEU A 60 -5.23 -3.58 -1.06
C LEU A 60 -6.36 -2.55 -0.93
N LEU A 61 -7.50 -2.81 -1.58
CA LEU A 61 -8.65 -1.92 -1.47
C LEU A 61 -9.18 -1.86 -0.03
N LYS A 62 -9.23 -2.99 0.67
CA LYS A 62 -9.58 -3.03 2.09
C LYS A 62 -8.59 -2.21 2.93
N ALA A 63 -7.30 -2.34 2.64
CA ALA A 63 -6.27 -1.58 3.34
C ALA A 63 -6.46 -0.07 3.11
N CYS A 64 -6.79 0.33 1.90
CA CYS A 64 -7.08 1.73 1.59
C CYS A 64 -8.27 2.25 2.40
N ASP A 65 -9.34 1.46 2.50
CA ASP A 65 -10.51 1.85 3.29
C ASP A 65 -10.16 2.04 4.77
N ARG A 66 -9.32 1.18 5.31
CA ARG A 66 -8.87 1.25 6.72
C ARG A 66 -8.03 2.48 6.98
N VAL A 67 -7.14 2.81 6.05
CA VAL A 67 -6.30 4.00 6.16
C VAL A 67 -7.14 5.28 6.10
N ARG A 68 -8.12 5.32 5.21
CA ARG A 68 -9.06 6.44 5.14
C ARG A 68 -9.90 6.56 6.40
N ALA A 69 -10.37 5.45 6.92
CA ALA A 69 -11.14 5.44 8.17
C ALA A 69 -10.31 5.94 9.35
N ALA A 70 -8.99 5.80 9.29
CA ALA A 70 -8.07 6.33 10.30
C ALA A 70 -7.83 7.84 10.13
N GLY A 71 -8.40 8.48 9.12
CA GLY A 71 -8.31 9.93 8.90
C GLY A 71 -7.15 10.38 8.02
N LEU A 72 -6.50 9.47 7.31
CA LEU A 72 -5.38 9.80 6.43
C LEU A 72 -5.81 9.96 4.98
N ASP A 73 -5.04 10.73 4.22
CA ASP A 73 -5.30 10.99 2.80
C ASP A 73 -4.35 10.17 1.93
N ILE A 74 -4.90 9.27 1.12
CA ILE A 74 -4.12 8.42 0.23
C ILE A 74 -3.84 9.18 -1.06
N VAL A 75 -2.56 9.46 -1.33
CA VAL A 75 -2.14 10.21 -2.52
C VAL A 75 -1.53 9.32 -3.60
N ALA A 76 -1.14 8.10 -3.27
CA ALA A 76 -0.58 7.15 -4.22
C ALA A 76 -0.81 5.72 -3.75
N VAL A 77 -0.97 4.81 -4.70
CA VAL A 77 -1.09 3.38 -4.45
C VAL A 77 -0.06 2.67 -5.32
N CYS A 78 0.87 1.98 -4.70
CA CYS A 78 2.04 1.41 -5.36
C CYS A 78 2.21 -0.07 -5.01
N CYS A 79 2.71 -0.84 -5.97
CA CYS A 79 3.13 -2.20 -5.72
C CYS A 79 4.41 -2.54 -6.50
N ILE A 80 5.09 -3.60 -6.11
CA ILE A 80 6.24 -4.08 -6.86
C ILE A 80 5.76 -4.85 -8.09
N LEU A 81 4.85 -5.79 -7.90
CA LEU A 81 4.35 -6.63 -8.98
C LEU A 81 2.82 -6.57 -9.09
N ASP A 82 2.34 -6.20 -10.27
CA ASP A 82 0.93 -6.36 -10.65
C ASP A 82 0.81 -7.65 -11.45
N ARG A 83 0.11 -8.63 -10.90
CA ARG A 83 -0.11 -9.93 -11.56
C ARG A 83 -1.16 -9.88 -12.67
N GLU A 84 -1.77 -8.73 -12.88
CA GLU A 84 -2.74 -8.52 -13.94
C GLU A 84 -3.97 -9.44 -13.84
N GLU A 85 -4.47 -9.60 -12.61
CA GLU A 85 -5.66 -10.41 -12.31
C GLU A 85 -6.88 -9.54 -11.97
N GLY A 86 -6.94 -8.33 -12.51
CA GLY A 86 -8.07 -7.41 -12.33
C GLY A 86 -7.88 -6.38 -11.22
N GLY A 87 -6.78 -6.42 -10.50
CA GLY A 87 -6.56 -5.50 -9.37
C GLY A 87 -6.46 -4.04 -9.76
N ARG A 88 -5.77 -3.75 -10.85
CA ARG A 88 -5.62 -2.39 -11.37
C ARG A 88 -6.98 -1.76 -11.69
N GLU A 89 -7.83 -2.52 -12.37
CA GLU A 89 -9.17 -2.08 -12.76
C GLU A 89 -10.07 -1.87 -11.55
N LYS A 90 -9.99 -2.77 -10.57
CA LYS A 90 -10.76 -2.67 -9.34
C LYS A 90 -10.37 -1.44 -8.52
N LEU A 91 -9.08 -1.16 -8.42
CA LEU A 91 -8.58 0.04 -7.74
C LEU A 91 -9.00 1.30 -8.48
N LYS A 92 -8.94 1.29 -9.81
CA LYS A 92 -9.37 2.42 -10.63
C LYS A 92 -10.85 2.75 -10.43
N GLU A 93 -11.71 1.75 -10.34
CA GLU A 93 -13.13 1.95 -10.06
C GLU A 93 -13.36 2.61 -8.71
N ALA A 94 -12.49 2.35 -7.75
CA ALA A 94 -12.54 2.96 -6.43
C ALA A 94 -11.87 4.34 -6.37
N GLY A 95 -11.32 4.82 -7.49
CA GLY A 95 -10.68 6.13 -7.59
C GLY A 95 -9.17 6.12 -7.37
N TYR A 96 -8.53 4.96 -7.42
CA TYR A 96 -7.08 4.85 -7.24
C TYR A 96 -6.38 4.41 -8.51
N GLU A 97 -5.29 5.09 -8.85
CA GLU A 97 -4.39 4.66 -9.91
C GLU A 97 -3.28 3.81 -9.32
N LEU A 98 -3.13 2.58 -9.81
CA LEU A 98 -2.07 1.68 -9.34
C LEU A 98 -0.78 1.93 -10.11
N HIS A 99 0.29 2.22 -9.37
CA HIS A 99 1.65 2.32 -9.92
C HIS A 99 2.40 1.05 -9.56
N SER A 100 2.89 0.33 -10.58
CA SER A 100 3.65 -0.91 -10.37
C SER A 100 5.04 -0.79 -10.97
N LEU A 101 6.03 -1.43 -10.33
CA LEU A 101 7.38 -1.52 -10.91
C LEU A 101 7.39 -2.52 -12.05
N PHE A 102 6.68 -3.64 -11.89
CA PHE A 102 6.60 -4.70 -12.88
C PHE A 102 5.16 -5.20 -13.03
N THR A 103 4.83 -5.62 -14.24
CA THR A 103 3.61 -6.39 -14.50
C THR A 103 3.99 -7.84 -14.80
N ARG A 104 3.03 -8.75 -14.68
CA ARG A 104 3.24 -10.14 -15.05
C ARG A 104 3.74 -10.28 -16.49
N LYS A 105 3.13 -9.53 -17.40
CA LYS A 105 3.50 -9.54 -18.82
C LYS A 105 4.97 -9.17 -19.01
N GLU A 106 5.43 -8.11 -18.35
CA GLU A 106 6.82 -7.67 -18.42
C GLU A 106 7.77 -8.73 -17.89
N LEU A 107 7.45 -9.38 -16.76
CA LEU A 107 8.30 -10.43 -16.20
C LEU A 107 8.37 -11.66 -17.12
N VAL A 108 7.26 -12.04 -17.72
CA VAL A 108 7.22 -13.16 -18.67
C VAL A 108 8.08 -12.85 -19.90
N GLU A 109 7.99 -11.64 -20.43
CA GLU A 109 8.81 -11.20 -21.57
C GLU A 109 10.30 -11.19 -21.22
N MET A 110 10.67 -10.72 -20.02
CA MET A 110 12.05 -10.73 -19.56
C MET A 110 12.60 -12.16 -19.43
N ALA A 111 11.81 -13.10 -18.99
CA ALA A 111 12.20 -14.50 -18.85
C ALA A 111 12.40 -15.19 -20.20
N ARG A 112 11.83 -14.67 -21.28
CA ARG A 112 11.95 -15.20 -22.65
C ARG A 112 13.11 -14.65 -23.45
N SER A 113 13.73 -13.59 -22.98
CA SER A 113 14.84 -12.94 -23.67
C SER A 113 16.20 -13.53 -23.38
#